data_3ef7a128fd072d20a05a5192b43d1285
#
_entry.id   3ef7a128fd072d20a05a5192b43d1285
#
_cell.length_a   1.000
_cell.length_b   1.000
_cell.length_c   1.000
_cell.angle_alpha   90.00
_cell.angle_beta   90.00
_cell.angle_gamma   90.00
#
_symmetry.space_group_name_H-M   'P 1'
#
loop_
_entity.id
_entity.type
_entity.pdbx_description
1 polymer ?
#
loop_
_entity_poly.entity_id
_entity_poly.type
_entity_poly.pdbx_seq_one_letter_code
_entity_poly.pdbx_strand_id
1 'polypeptide(L)'
;MIKIILSLLVLLILIAGIYIAYVYLQYNRLPDKQTLPIKKAEHSKQISANQAYKIMTFNIGYGAYPADYTFFMDGGKEVRARSKADVLANLTEDHRLLTSENPDFVNLQEVDYEGDRSFRVDQPDFFRTKNPEYNSSFANNYHSAYLFYPVTQPIGKAKSGLLTLSKGQMTQATRYSLPIETNFNKFFDLDRAFSVSEVTVDNGKKLFIYNVHLSAFIKDEVIQAAQLTKLFDNMTAHADAGDYVICGGDYNHVLSGEAHPELTWMKPFPTAKLSHKLRVVAPTNAPSVRSNGTAYGDHST
;
A
#
# COMPACT_ATOMS: atom_id res chain seq x y z
N MET A 1 47.28 5.68 -21.42
CA MET A 1 45.97 6.35 -21.30
C MET A 1 44.83 5.44 -21.83
N ILE A 2 44.80 5.02 -23.09
CA ILE A 2 43.74 4.15 -23.66
C ILE A 2 43.53 2.85 -22.87
N LYS A 3 44.61 2.13 -22.48
CA LYS A 3 44.51 0.89 -21.70
C LYS A 3 43.83 1.10 -20.33
N ILE A 4 44.11 2.23 -19.67
CA ILE A 4 43.47 2.58 -18.39
C ILE A 4 41.99 2.86 -18.60
N ILE A 5 41.62 3.61 -19.62
CA ILE A 5 40.22 3.88 -19.97
C ILE A 5 39.45 2.59 -20.26
N LEU A 6 40.06 1.69 -21.08
CA LEU A 6 39.48 0.38 -21.38
C LEU A 6 39.31 -0.48 -20.11
N SER A 7 40.31 -0.49 -19.22
CA SER A 7 40.19 -1.23 -17.94
C SER A 7 39.09 -0.67 -17.03
N LEU A 8 38.94 0.66 -16.97
CA LEU A 8 37.85 1.28 -16.20
C LEU A 8 36.47 0.97 -16.80
N LEU A 9 36.36 0.96 -18.15
CA LEU A 9 35.11 0.60 -18.82
C LEU A 9 34.72 -0.85 -18.55
N VAL A 10 35.69 -1.78 -18.64
CA VAL A 10 35.47 -3.20 -18.34
C VAL A 10 35.03 -3.36 -16.86
N LEU A 11 35.69 -2.66 -15.93
CA LEU A 11 35.31 -2.68 -14.53
C LEU A 11 33.88 -2.18 -14.30
N LEU A 12 33.49 -1.09 -14.94
CA LEU A 12 32.12 -0.57 -14.87
C LEU A 12 31.08 -1.55 -15.39
N ILE A 13 31.39 -2.21 -16.53
CA ILE A 13 30.49 -3.26 -17.09
C ILE A 13 30.38 -4.44 -16.14
N LEU A 14 31.48 -4.87 -15.51
CA LEU A 14 31.46 -5.95 -14.51
C LEU A 14 30.62 -5.57 -13.29
N ILE A 15 30.79 -4.37 -12.76
CA ILE A 15 29.99 -3.87 -11.61
C ILE A 15 28.50 -3.84 -11.99
N ALA A 16 28.17 -3.31 -13.17
CA ALA A 16 26.78 -3.28 -13.65
C ALA A 16 26.21 -4.71 -13.80
N GLY A 17 26.98 -5.63 -14.38
CA GLY A 17 26.59 -7.04 -14.53
C GLY A 17 26.36 -7.74 -13.19
N ILE A 18 27.25 -7.53 -12.22
CA ILE A 18 27.10 -8.07 -10.86
C ILE A 18 25.85 -7.50 -10.18
N TYR A 19 25.60 -6.20 -10.33
CA TYR A 19 24.40 -5.58 -9.75
C TYR A 19 23.11 -6.12 -10.38
N ILE A 20 23.07 -6.25 -11.70
CA ILE A 20 21.93 -6.84 -12.42
C ILE A 20 21.70 -8.27 -11.93
N ALA A 21 22.75 -9.08 -11.86
CA ALA A 21 22.67 -10.44 -11.34
C ALA A 21 22.14 -10.47 -9.88
N TYR A 22 22.61 -9.56 -9.03
CA TYR A 22 22.13 -9.42 -7.66
C TYR A 22 20.63 -9.10 -7.62
N VAL A 23 20.13 -8.15 -8.44
CA VAL A 23 18.70 -7.82 -8.52
C VAL A 23 17.87 -9.01 -8.96
N TYR A 24 18.33 -9.76 -9.97
CA TYR A 24 17.66 -10.96 -10.44
C TYR A 24 17.63 -12.07 -9.38
N LEU A 25 18.71 -12.30 -8.64
CA LEU A 25 18.79 -13.30 -7.59
C LEU A 25 17.95 -12.97 -6.35
N GLN A 26 17.76 -11.65 -6.09
CA GLN A 26 16.89 -11.20 -5.01
C GLN A 26 15.41 -11.16 -5.40
N TYR A 27 15.11 -11.26 -6.70
CA TYR A 27 13.74 -11.25 -7.17
C TYR A 27 13.01 -12.51 -6.74
N ASN A 28 11.98 -12.33 -5.94
CA ASN A 28 11.11 -13.39 -5.47
C ASN A 28 9.69 -12.89 -5.36
N ARG A 29 8.73 -13.60 -5.94
CA ARG A 29 7.32 -13.30 -5.78
C ARG A 29 6.73 -14.13 -4.64
N LEU A 30 5.95 -13.47 -3.80
CA LEU A 30 5.18 -14.15 -2.77
C LEU A 30 4.03 -14.95 -3.39
N PRO A 31 3.69 -16.12 -2.81
CA PRO A 31 2.61 -16.96 -3.31
C PRO A 31 1.27 -16.24 -3.29
N ASP A 32 0.41 -16.58 -4.24
CA ASP A 32 -1.01 -16.19 -4.21
C ASP A 32 -1.76 -16.95 -3.12
N LYS A 33 -2.83 -16.36 -2.60
CA LYS A 33 -3.69 -16.94 -1.55
C LYS A 33 -2.91 -17.36 -0.28
N GLN A 34 -1.95 -16.53 0.12
CA GLN A 34 -1.15 -16.79 1.31
C GLN A 34 -1.95 -16.47 2.58
N THR A 35 -2.09 -17.45 3.47
CA THR A 35 -2.64 -17.22 4.82
C THR A 35 -1.70 -16.31 5.61
N LEU A 36 -2.28 -15.30 6.25
CA LEU A 36 -1.56 -14.32 7.05
C LEU A 36 -1.73 -14.61 8.56
N PRO A 37 -0.68 -14.40 9.36
CA PRO A 37 -0.81 -14.44 10.80
C PRO A 37 -1.70 -13.29 11.31
N ILE A 38 -2.53 -13.60 12.30
CA ILE A 38 -3.35 -12.62 13.00
C ILE A 38 -2.77 -12.40 14.39
N LYS A 39 -2.42 -11.16 14.73
CA LYS A 39 -2.17 -10.74 16.11
C LYS A 39 -3.51 -10.39 16.71
N LYS A 40 -3.96 -11.17 17.69
CA LYS A 40 -5.27 -10.97 18.33
C LYS A 40 -5.21 -9.86 19.37
N ALA A 41 -6.29 -9.08 19.46
CA ALA A 41 -6.54 -8.20 20.59
C ALA A 41 -6.86 -9.02 21.85
N GLU A 42 -6.65 -8.44 23.04
CA GLU A 42 -7.06 -9.06 24.30
C GLU A 42 -8.59 -9.22 24.37
N HIS A 43 -9.30 -8.22 23.88
CA HIS A 43 -10.77 -8.22 23.81
C HIS A 43 -11.20 -7.77 22.42
N SER A 44 -12.05 -8.58 21.79
CA SER A 44 -12.63 -8.23 20.50
C SER A 44 -14.07 -7.77 20.67
N LYS A 45 -14.46 -6.70 19.98
CA LYS A 45 -15.83 -6.21 19.91
C LYS A 45 -16.67 -7.19 19.08
N GLN A 46 -17.88 -7.50 19.53
CA GLN A 46 -18.83 -8.20 18.68
C GLN A 46 -19.34 -7.27 17.60
N ILE A 47 -19.30 -7.72 16.35
CA ILE A 47 -19.84 -6.97 15.23
C ILE A 47 -21.28 -7.40 14.99
N SER A 48 -22.17 -6.41 14.96
CA SER A 48 -23.61 -6.59 14.79
C SER A 48 -24.09 -6.07 13.44
N ALA A 49 -24.96 -6.80 12.76
CA ALA A 49 -25.49 -6.44 11.45
C ALA A 49 -26.31 -5.13 11.43
N ASN A 50 -26.87 -4.75 12.58
CA ASN A 50 -27.76 -3.59 12.72
C ASN A 50 -27.10 -2.37 13.37
N GLN A 51 -25.77 -2.30 13.33
CA GLN A 51 -25.00 -1.21 13.91
C GLN A 51 -24.17 -0.51 12.82
N ALA A 52 -24.01 0.80 12.96
CA ALA A 52 -23.07 1.58 12.14
C ALA A 52 -21.64 1.43 12.67
N TYR A 53 -20.69 1.30 11.76
CA TYR A 53 -19.26 1.19 12.03
C TYR A 53 -18.48 2.21 11.24
N LYS A 54 -17.40 2.70 11.83
CA LYS A 54 -16.46 3.61 11.17
C LYS A 54 -15.30 2.80 10.59
N ILE A 55 -15.03 3.00 9.32
CA ILE A 55 -13.81 2.50 8.66
C ILE A 55 -12.92 3.68 8.26
N MET A 56 -11.62 3.51 8.46
CA MET A 56 -10.59 4.44 8.03
C MET A 56 -9.67 3.74 7.02
N THR A 57 -9.32 4.42 5.95
CA THR A 57 -8.25 3.98 5.02
C THR A 57 -7.25 5.10 4.86
N PHE A 58 -5.95 4.77 4.89
CA PHE A 58 -4.89 5.76 4.89
C PHE A 58 -3.58 5.18 4.35
N ASN A 59 -3.09 5.70 3.23
CA ASN A 59 -1.72 5.45 2.79
C ASN A 59 -0.79 6.35 3.60
N ILE A 60 0.04 5.75 4.48
CA ILE A 60 0.91 6.48 5.42
C ILE A 60 2.27 6.87 4.81
N GLY A 61 2.52 6.56 3.52
CA GLY A 61 3.76 6.91 2.85
C GLY A 61 5.00 6.48 3.62
N TYR A 62 5.01 5.26 4.18
CA TYR A 62 6.09 4.74 5.05
C TYR A 62 6.58 5.71 6.14
N GLY A 63 5.70 6.60 6.61
CA GLY A 63 6.02 7.62 7.62
C GLY A 63 7.00 8.69 7.13
N ALA A 64 7.14 8.89 5.81
CA ALA A 64 8.14 9.80 5.27
C ALA A 64 7.60 11.19 4.91
N TYR A 65 6.26 11.39 4.81
CA TYR A 65 5.66 12.57 4.21
C TYR A 65 5.10 13.59 5.23
N PRO A 66 5.94 14.43 5.88
CA PRO A 66 5.42 15.64 6.52
C PRO A 66 4.85 16.61 5.47
N ALA A 67 4.12 17.61 5.91
CA ALA A 67 3.38 18.51 5.02
C ALA A 67 4.27 19.21 3.95
N ASP A 68 5.54 19.43 4.24
CA ASP A 68 6.53 20.06 3.35
C ASP A 68 7.34 19.07 2.50
N TYR A 69 6.99 17.78 2.54
CA TYR A 69 7.66 16.74 1.76
C TYR A 69 7.22 16.77 0.30
N THR A 70 8.17 16.54 -0.61
CA THR A 70 7.89 16.47 -2.04
C THR A 70 8.54 15.22 -2.64
N PHE A 71 7.74 14.36 -3.26
CA PHE A 71 8.20 13.04 -3.71
C PHE A 71 8.80 13.10 -5.12
N PHE A 72 10.00 12.55 -5.29
CA PHE A 72 10.78 12.66 -6.52
C PHE A 72 10.10 12.04 -7.76
N MET A 73 9.34 10.95 -7.60
CA MET A 73 8.63 10.33 -8.71
C MET A 73 7.44 11.15 -9.21
N ASP A 74 6.91 12.06 -8.38
CA ASP A 74 5.86 13.01 -8.73
C ASP A 74 6.45 14.37 -9.17
N GLY A 75 7.77 14.45 -9.38
CA GLY A 75 8.46 15.69 -9.76
C GLY A 75 9.06 16.49 -8.59
N GLY A 76 8.93 16.01 -7.36
CA GLY A 76 9.54 16.58 -6.17
C GLY A 76 11.03 16.24 -6.00
N LYS A 77 11.53 16.32 -4.77
CA LYS A 77 12.97 16.22 -4.48
C LYS A 77 13.35 15.05 -3.59
N GLU A 78 12.51 14.69 -2.62
CA GLU A 78 12.82 13.70 -1.63
C GLU A 78 12.54 12.27 -2.14
N VAL A 79 13.43 11.36 -1.75
CA VAL A 79 13.39 9.95 -2.17
C VAL A 79 13.02 9.02 -1.03
N ARG A 80 13.31 9.45 0.19
CA ARG A 80 13.15 8.70 1.43
C ARG A 80 12.90 9.66 2.59
N ALA A 81 12.51 9.15 3.75
CA ALA A 81 12.37 9.94 4.95
C ALA A 81 13.69 10.70 5.28
N ARG A 82 13.59 11.86 5.86
CA ARG A 82 14.74 12.74 6.19
C ARG A 82 15.53 12.20 7.35
N SER A 83 14.84 11.67 8.37
CA SER A 83 15.46 11.06 9.55
C SER A 83 14.54 10.01 10.20
N LYS A 84 15.14 9.18 11.08
CA LYS A 84 14.35 8.26 11.92
C LYS A 84 13.40 9.01 12.86
N ALA A 85 13.83 10.18 13.36
CA ALA A 85 13.01 11.01 14.22
C ALA A 85 11.77 11.53 13.49
N ASP A 86 11.91 11.94 12.22
CA ASP A 86 10.77 12.38 11.41
C ASP A 86 9.80 11.25 11.13
N VAL A 87 10.32 10.04 10.83
CA VAL A 87 9.45 8.86 10.68
C VAL A 87 8.62 8.63 11.94
N LEU A 88 9.25 8.64 13.12
CA LEU A 88 8.54 8.43 14.38
C LEU A 88 7.56 9.57 14.70
N ALA A 89 7.89 10.80 14.35
CA ALA A 89 7.00 11.94 14.51
C ALA A 89 5.75 11.79 13.61
N ASN A 90 5.94 11.47 12.34
CA ASN A 90 4.84 11.26 11.40
C ASN A 90 3.95 10.09 11.84
N LEU A 91 4.52 8.94 12.20
CA LEU A 91 3.74 7.81 12.73
C LEU A 91 2.97 8.17 14.00
N THR A 92 3.50 9.07 14.82
CA THR A 92 2.82 9.56 16.04
C THR A 92 1.61 10.40 15.66
N GLU A 93 1.71 11.25 14.64
CA GLU A 93 0.57 12.03 14.13
C GLU A 93 -0.48 11.14 13.45
N ASP A 94 -0.04 10.14 12.67
CA ASP A 94 -0.94 9.15 12.09
C ASP A 94 -1.72 8.38 13.18
N HIS A 95 -1.02 7.99 14.24
CA HIS A 95 -1.65 7.35 15.40
C HIS A 95 -2.60 8.31 16.14
N ARG A 96 -2.23 9.59 16.29
CA ARG A 96 -3.10 10.61 16.90
C ARG A 96 -4.40 10.77 16.10
N LEU A 97 -4.31 10.80 14.77
CA LEU A 97 -5.46 10.83 13.88
C LEU A 97 -6.33 9.57 14.07
N LEU A 98 -5.72 8.39 14.07
CA LEU A 98 -6.43 7.13 14.32
C LEU A 98 -7.15 7.14 15.65
N THR A 99 -6.50 7.62 16.72
CA THR A 99 -7.08 7.70 18.06
C THR A 99 -8.23 8.70 18.11
N SER A 100 -8.09 9.87 17.50
CA SER A 100 -9.14 10.90 17.49
C SER A 100 -10.39 10.46 16.72
N GLU A 101 -10.21 9.73 15.61
CA GLU A 101 -11.30 9.21 14.81
C GLU A 101 -11.92 7.93 15.41
N ASN A 102 -11.14 7.19 16.18
CA ASN A 102 -11.55 5.96 16.88
C ASN A 102 -12.33 4.98 16.00
N PRO A 103 -11.82 4.61 14.80
CA PRO A 103 -12.52 3.75 13.86
C PRO A 103 -12.67 2.32 14.40
N ASP A 104 -13.66 1.58 13.88
CA ASP A 104 -13.80 0.15 14.17
C ASP A 104 -12.86 -0.71 13.31
N PHE A 105 -12.57 -0.23 12.09
CA PHE A 105 -11.70 -0.91 11.12
C PHE A 105 -10.74 0.10 10.51
N VAL A 106 -9.49 -0.33 10.28
CA VAL A 106 -8.45 0.52 9.68
C VAL A 106 -7.69 -0.27 8.62
N ASN A 107 -7.53 0.35 7.46
CA ASN A 107 -6.69 -0.13 6.37
C ASN A 107 -5.55 0.86 6.13
N LEU A 108 -4.31 0.47 6.48
CA LEU A 108 -3.12 1.26 6.21
C LEU A 108 -2.35 0.66 5.04
N GLN A 109 -1.85 1.51 4.16
CA GLN A 109 -0.99 1.15 3.04
C GLN A 109 0.40 1.77 3.20
N GLU A 110 1.38 1.25 2.50
CA GLU A 110 2.80 1.64 2.59
C GLU A 110 3.38 1.57 3.99
N VAL A 111 3.03 0.52 4.72
CA VAL A 111 3.51 0.29 6.08
C VAL A 111 4.82 -0.48 6.02
N ASP A 112 5.96 0.20 6.22
CA ASP A 112 7.29 -0.42 6.17
C ASP A 112 7.62 -1.16 7.48
N TYR A 113 8.30 -2.31 7.38
CA TYR A 113 8.79 -3.03 8.56
C TYR A 113 10.31 -3.25 8.58
N GLU A 114 11.00 -3.15 7.44
CA GLU A 114 12.47 -3.20 7.30
C GLU A 114 12.95 -2.33 6.13
N GLY A 115 12.34 -1.17 5.89
CA GLY A 115 12.70 -0.28 4.80
C GLY A 115 13.89 0.61 5.14
N ASP A 116 14.93 0.63 4.29
CA ASP A 116 16.03 1.60 4.43
C ASP A 116 15.51 3.03 4.25
N ARG A 117 14.47 3.22 3.39
CA ARG A 117 13.82 4.51 3.14
C ARG A 117 13.10 5.09 4.35
N SER A 118 12.75 4.26 5.31
CA SER A 118 12.08 4.61 6.58
C SER A 118 12.95 4.29 7.80
N PHE A 119 14.28 4.26 7.63
CA PHE A 119 15.26 4.02 8.70
C PHE A 119 15.01 2.74 9.50
N ARG A 120 14.44 1.71 8.84
CA ARG A 120 14.14 0.39 9.40
C ARG A 120 13.26 0.43 10.64
N VAL A 121 12.35 1.42 10.72
CA VAL A 121 11.34 1.46 11.76
C VAL A 121 10.31 0.37 11.48
N ASP A 122 10.04 -0.51 12.45
CA ASP A 122 8.97 -1.50 12.37
C ASP A 122 7.62 -0.82 12.61
N GLN A 123 7.01 -0.34 11.53
CA GLN A 123 5.76 0.41 11.58
C GLN A 123 4.56 -0.47 11.91
N PRO A 124 4.43 -1.75 11.41
CA PRO A 124 3.42 -2.67 11.90
C PRO A 124 3.46 -2.85 13.41
N ASP A 125 4.65 -3.01 14.00
CA ASP A 125 4.78 -3.19 15.45
C ASP A 125 4.46 -1.89 16.20
N PHE A 126 4.83 -0.73 15.67
CA PHE A 126 4.45 0.58 16.21
C PHE A 126 2.93 0.69 16.37
N PHE A 127 2.15 0.45 15.29
CA PHE A 127 0.69 0.55 15.36
C PHE A 127 0.07 -0.52 16.24
N ARG A 128 0.58 -1.75 16.22
CA ARG A 128 0.08 -2.85 17.06
C ARG A 128 0.27 -2.58 18.54
N THR A 129 1.43 -2.06 18.91
CA THR A 129 1.76 -1.75 20.30
C THR A 129 0.95 -0.57 20.84
N LYS A 130 0.70 0.41 19.99
CA LYS A 130 -0.08 1.61 20.36
C LYS A 130 -1.60 1.37 20.37
N ASN A 131 -2.08 0.29 19.74
CA ASN A 131 -3.51 -0.01 19.60
C ASN A 131 -3.79 -1.48 19.94
N PRO A 132 -3.60 -1.89 21.22
CA PRO A 132 -3.75 -3.28 21.64
C PRO A 132 -5.18 -3.81 21.57
N GLU A 133 -6.17 -2.92 21.45
CA GLU A 133 -7.59 -3.24 21.29
C GLU A 133 -7.96 -3.73 19.88
N TYR A 134 -7.01 -3.66 18.92
CA TYR A 134 -7.26 -4.14 17.56
C TYR A 134 -6.64 -5.50 17.31
N ASN A 135 -7.41 -6.41 16.72
CA ASN A 135 -6.84 -7.53 15.96
C ASN A 135 -6.12 -6.97 14.73
N SER A 136 -5.03 -7.58 14.31
CA SER A 136 -4.29 -7.09 13.15
C SER A 136 -3.76 -8.21 12.26
N SER A 137 -3.76 -7.95 10.95
CA SER A 137 -3.06 -8.74 9.95
C SER A 137 -2.17 -7.85 9.08
N PHE A 138 -1.04 -8.39 8.63
CA PHE A 138 -0.10 -7.67 7.77
C PHE A 138 0.20 -8.49 6.52
N ALA A 139 -0.02 -7.89 5.35
CA ALA A 139 0.28 -8.49 4.06
C ALA A 139 1.41 -7.72 3.38
N ASN A 140 2.54 -8.38 3.18
CA ASN A 140 3.61 -7.80 2.37
C ASN A 140 3.12 -7.63 0.92
N ASN A 141 3.26 -6.43 0.36
CA ASN A 141 2.91 -6.14 -1.03
C ASN A 141 4.01 -5.41 -1.80
N TYR A 142 5.13 -5.16 -1.15
CA TYR A 142 6.32 -4.60 -1.77
C TYR A 142 7.56 -5.07 -1.01
N HIS A 143 8.49 -5.69 -1.71
CA HIS A 143 9.85 -5.93 -1.22
C HIS A 143 10.82 -5.79 -2.39
N SER A 144 11.95 -5.15 -2.16
CA SER A 144 12.93 -4.88 -3.20
C SER A 144 14.33 -5.40 -2.83
N ALA A 145 15.12 -5.70 -3.85
CA ALA A 145 16.57 -5.66 -3.71
C ALA A 145 17.03 -4.26 -3.28
N TYR A 146 18.31 -4.09 -2.95
CA TYR A 146 18.84 -2.75 -2.68
C TYR A 146 18.85 -1.94 -3.97
N LEU A 147 18.06 -0.86 -4.00
CA LEU A 147 17.96 0.09 -5.11
C LEU A 147 18.89 1.27 -4.84
N PHE A 148 19.96 1.37 -5.61
CA PHE A 148 20.99 2.38 -5.41
C PHE A 148 20.66 3.74 -6.06
N TYR A 149 19.56 3.82 -6.79
CA TYR A 149 19.10 5.05 -7.42
C TYR A 149 18.08 5.78 -6.53
N PRO A 150 18.13 7.12 -6.47
CA PRO A 150 19.17 8.02 -6.95
C PRO A 150 20.51 7.82 -6.21
N VAL A 151 21.63 7.97 -6.93
CA VAL A 151 22.98 7.63 -6.39
C VAL A 151 23.36 8.43 -5.14
N THR A 152 22.91 9.68 -5.05
CA THR A 152 23.20 10.58 -3.91
C THR A 152 22.32 10.31 -2.70
N GLN A 153 21.15 9.70 -2.91
CA GLN A 153 20.21 9.37 -1.85
C GLN A 153 19.42 8.10 -2.21
N PRO A 154 20.06 6.92 -2.14
CA PRO A 154 19.43 5.68 -2.60
C PRO A 154 18.18 5.32 -1.79
N ILE A 155 17.18 4.78 -2.47
CA ILE A 155 15.97 4.21 -1.84
C ILE A 155 16.37 3.08 -0.89
N GLY A 156 17.37 2.30 -1.27
CA GLY A 156 17.83 1.15 -0.49
C GLY A 156 16.92 -0.06 -0.65
N LYS A 157 16.95 -0.96 0.31
CA LYS A 157 16.07 -2.13 0.41
C LYS A 157 14.78 -1.74 1.11
N ALA A 158 13.64 -2.13 0.57
CA ALA A 158 12.35 -1.89 1.18
C ALA A 158 11.60 -3.20 1.42
N LYS A 159 10.88 -3.26 2.54
CA LYS A 159 9.86 -4.25 2.82
C LYS A 159 8.66 -3.52 3.40
N SER A 160 7.57 -3.54 2.68
CA SER A 160 6.38 -2.75 2.95
C SER A 160 5.11 -3.56 2.71
N GLY A 161 4.00 -3.12 3.28
CA GLY A 161 2.76 -3.86 3.12
C GLY A 161 1.50 -3.11 3.52
N LEU A 162 0.46 -3.92 3.65
CA LEU A 162 -0.89 -3.55 4.02
C LEU A 162 -1.13 -3.99 5.45
N LEU A 163 -1.39 -3.06 6.35
CA LEU A 163 -1.78 -3.37 7.73
C LEU A 163 -3.28 -3.16 7.89
N THR A 164 -4.00 -4.22 8.24
CA THR A 164 -5.43 -4.15 8.56
C THR A 164 -5.61 -4.31 10.06
N LEU A 165 -6.35 -3.38 10.68
CA LEU A 165 -6.72 -3.40 12.09
C LEU A 165 -8.23 -3.54 12.23
N SER A 166 -8.69 -4.34 13.20
CA SER A 166 -10.12 -4.59 13.46
C SER A 166 -10.39 -4.71 14.94
N LYS A 167 -11.35 -3.93 15.46
CA LYS A 167 -11.89 -4.14 16.80
C LYS A 167 -12.77 -5.40 16.87
N GLY A 168 -13.35 -5.81 15.72
CA GLY A 168 -14.08 -7.07 15.59
C GLY A 168 -13.13 -8.28 15.56
N GLN A 169 -13.65 -9.43 16.00
CA GLN A 169 -12.87 -10.66 16.02
C GLN A 169 -12.50 -11.09 14.60
N MET A 170 -11.21 -11.03 14.29
CA MET A 170 -10.64 -11.49 13.03
C MET A 170 -10.38 -13.00 13.13
N THR A 171 -10.97 -13.78 12.22
CA THR A 171 -10.88 -15.26 12.21
C THR A 171 -9.89 -15.77 11.19
N GLN A 172 -9.78 -15.10 10.05
CA GLN A 172 -8.88 -15.45 8.97
C GLN A 172 -8.37 -14.19 8.29
N ALA A 173 -7.16 -14.24 7.78
CA ALA A 173 -6.61 -13.22 6.91
C ALA A 173 -5.82 -13.86 5.77
N THR A 174 -6.02 -13.37 4.55
CA THR A 174 -5.42 -13.92 3.34
C THR A 174 -4.88 -12.80 2.46
N ARG A 175 -3.66 -12.98 1.96
CA ARG A 175 -3.05 -12.14 0.94
C ARG A 175 -3.33 -12.73 -0.44
N TYR A 176 -3.75 -11.89 -1.37
CA TYR A 176 -3.91 -12.23 -2.79
C TYR A 176 -2.94 -11.41 -3.63
N SER A 177 -2.11 -12.11 -4.42
CA SER A 177 -1.19 -11.45 -5.37
C SER A 177 -1.97 -10.78 -6.49
N LEU A 178 -1.58 -9.59 -6.89
CA LEU A 178 -2.10 -8.93 -8.08
C LEU A 178 -1.20 -9.18 -9.30
N PRO A 179 -1.75 -9.18 -10.52
CA PRO A 179 -0.95 -9.16 -11.73
C PRO A 179 -0.01 -7.97 -11.74
N ILE A 180 1.21 -8.16 -12.24
CA ILE A 180 2.21 -7.09 -12.44
C ILE A 180 2.82 -7.22 -13.82
N GLU A 181 3.50 -6.18 -14.28
CA GLU A 181 4.28 -6.24 -15.52
C GLU A 181 5.34 -7.34 -15.47
N THR A 182 5.60 -7.99 -16.61
CA THR A 182 6.60 -9.07 -16.73
C THR A 182 7.95 -8.58 -17.25
N ASN A 183 8.02 -7.30 -17.69
CA ASN A 183 9.24 -6.65 -18.15
C ASN A 183 10.15 -6.26 -16.97
N PHE A 184 11.16 -5.41 -17.22
CA PHE A 184 12.11 -4.98 -16.20
C PHE A 184 11.44 -4.20 -15.05
N ASN A 185 10.30 -3.55 -15.28
CA ASN A 185 9.57 -2.80 -14.25
C ASN A 185 9.13 -3.69 -13.07
N LYS A 186 8.97 -5.02 -13.28
CA LYS A 186 8.67 -5.96 -12.21
C LYS A 186 9.60 -5.88 -11.00
N PHE A 187 10.84 -5.44 -11.18
CA PHE A 187 11.79 -5.30 -10.08
C PHE A 187 11.52 -4.08 -9.20
N PHE A 188 10.67 -3.16 -9.66
CA PHE A 188 10.28 -1.95 -8.95
C PHE A 188 8.83 -2.00 -8.45
N ASP A 189 7.97 -2.81 -9.07
CA ASP A 189 6.56 -2.98 -8.70
C ASP A 189 6.30 -4.37 -8.08
N LEU A 190 7.18 -4.78 -7.19
CA LEU A 190 7.18 -6.12 -6.60
C LEU A 190 5.93 -6.38 -5.75
N ASP A 191 5.35 -7.59 -5.95
CA ASP A 191 4.38 -8.22 -5.07
C ASP A 191 3.11 -7.42 -4.76
N ARG A 192 2.68 -6.53 -5.66
CA ARG A 192 1.38 -5.88 -5.51
C ARG A 192 0.30 -6.90 -5.13
N ALA A 193 -0.48 -6.53 -4.14
CA ALA A 193 -1.44 -7.43 -3.51
C ALA A 193 -2.63 -6.65 -2.94
N PHE A 194 -3.69 -7.38 -2.64
CA PHE A 194 -4.67 -6.99 -1.65
C PHE A 194 -4.73 -8.04 -0.53
N SER A 195 -5.16 -7.63 0.64
CA SER A 195 -5.45 -8.55 1.73
C SER A 195 -6.94 -8.57 2.03
N VAL A 196 -7.41 -9.71 2.52
CA VAL A 196 -8.79 -9.92 2.93
C VAL A 196 -8.77 -10.43 4.36
N SER A 197 -9.40 -9.70 5.27
CA SER A 197 -9.59 -10.10 6.66
C SER A 197 -11.04 -10.45 6.91
N GLU A 198 -11.29 -11.66 7.42
CA GLU A 198 -12.59 -12.16 7.77
C GLU A 198 -12.90 -11.82 9.23
N VAL A 199 -14.04 -11.20 9.47
CA VAL A 199 -14.54 -10.82 10.80
C VAL A 199 -15.91 -11.44 11.03
N THR A 200 -16.14 -12.00 12.21
CA THR A 200 -17.44 -12.59 12.58
C THR A 200 -18.51 -11.53 12.83
N VAL A 201 -19.74 -11.82 12.41
CA VAL A 201 -20.93 -10.98 12.65
C VAL A 201 -21.96 -11.79 13.45
N ASP A 202 -22.72 -11.13 14.31
CA ASP A 202 -23.67 -11.75 15.23
C ASP A 202 -24.81 -12.56 14.57
N ASN A 203 -25.11 -12.27 13.32
CA ASN A 203 -26.14 -12.95 12.53
C ASN A 203 -25.65 -14.19 11.78
N GLY A 204 -24.44 -14.67 12.06
CA GLY A 204 -23.83 -15.84 11.42
C GLY A 204 -23.18 -15.57 10.06
N LYS A 205 -23.30 -14.36 9.51
CA LYS A 205 -22.57 -13.93 8.32
C LYS A 205 -21.15 -13.50 8.68
N LYS A 206 -20.38 -13.21 7.64
CA LYS A 206 -19.03 -12.69 7.74
C LYS A 206 -18.95 -11.28 7.19
N LEU A 207 -18.04 -10.49 7.75
CA LEU A 207 -17.60 -9.24 7.16
C LEU A 207 -16.19 -9.45 6.59
N PHE A 208 -16.04 -9.26 5.29
CA PHE A 208 -14.76 -9.29 4.58
C PHE A 208 -14.23 -7.87 4.41
N ILE A 209 -13.10 -7.59 5.05
CA ILE A 209 -12.41 -6.30 4.98
C ILE A 209 -11.25 -6.45 4.00
N TYR A 210 -11.34 -5.75 2.89
CA TYR A 210 -10.31 -5.67 1.86
C TYR A 210 -9.43 -4.46 2.08
N ASN A 211 -8.12 -4.67 2.14
CA ASN A 211 -7.12 -3.63 2.12
C ASN A 211 -6.32 -3.77 0.83
N VAL A 212 -6.32 -2.75 -0.01
CA VAL A 212 -5.75 -2.81 -1.35
C VAL A 212 -4.73 -1.69 -1.58
N HIS A 213 -3.68 -2.01 -2.34
CA HIS A 213 -2.80 -1.01 -2.92
C HIS A 213 -2.45 -1.45 -4.34
N LEU A 214 -3.13 -0.87 -5.33
CA LEU A 214 -2.91 -1.15 -6.74
C LEU A 214 -1.60 -0.52 -7.22
N SER A 215 -1.12 -0.96 -8.38
CA SER A 215 0.11 -0.43 -8.95
C SER A 215 -0.04 1.03 -9.36
N ALA A 216 0.96 1.84 -8.98
CA ALA A 216 1.17 3.21 -9.45
C ALA A 216 2.07 3.22 -10.69
N PHE A 217 2.03 4.29 -11.48
CA PHE A 217 2.92 4.57 -12.61
C PHE A 217 2.87 3.56 -13.77
N ILE A 218 2.00 2.56 -13.72
CA ILE A 218 1.82 1.60 -14.80
C ILE A 218 1.04 2.27 -15.94
N LYS A 219 1.62 2.20 -17.16
CA LYS A 219 0.96 2.64 -18.40
C LYS A 219 0.23 1.50 -19.10
N ASP A 220 0.48 0.25 -18.72
CA ASP A 220 -0.17 -0.93 -19.30
C ASP A 220 -1.60 -1.05 -18.75
N GLU A 221 -2.56 -0.66 -19.57
CA GLU A 221 -3.99 -0.72 -19.25
C GLU A 221 -4.48 -2.16 -19.04
N VAL A 222 -3.83 -3.15 -19.66
CA VAL A 222 -4.18 -4.57 -19.49
C VAL A 222 -3.87 -5.02 -18.06
N ILE A 223 -2.70 -4.64 -17.53
CA ILE A 223 -2.30 -4.95 -16.16
C ILE A 223 -3.21 -4.25 -15.15
N GLN A 224 -3.49 -2.95 -15.35
CA GLN A 224 -4.42 -2.21 -14.48
C GLN A 224 -5.82 -2.86 -14.46
N ALA A 225 -6.35 -3.19 -15.64
CA ALA A 225 -7.64 -3.86 -15.76
C ALA A 225 -7.64 -5.24 -15.10
N ALA A 226 -6.56 -6.03 -15.24
CA ALA A 226 -6.45 -7.35 -14.64
C ALA A 226 -6.38 -7.29 -13.10
N GLN A 227 -5.72 -6.28 -12.53
CA GLN A 227 -5.69 -6.05 -11.08
C GLN A 227 -7.10 -5.78 -10.54
N LEU A 228 -7.82 -4.86 -11.18
CA LEU A 228 -9.20 -4.53 -10.80
C LEU A 228 -10.15 -5.71 -10.98
N THR A 229 -10.04 -6.45 -12.09
CA THR A 229 -10.87 -7.63 -12.33
C THR A 229 -10.68 -8.65 -11.21
N LYS A 230 -9.44 -9.00 -10.86
CA LYS A 230 -9.16 -9.96 -9.78
C LYS A 230 -9.75 -9.50 -8.44
N LEU A 231 -9.64 -8.21 -8.12
CA LEU A 231 -10.22 -7.62 -6.91
C LEU A 231 -11.75 -7.70 -6.92
N PHE A 232 -12.39 -7.26 -8.02
CA PHE A 232 -13.84 -7.22 -8.15
C PHE A 232 -14.46 -8.62 -8.13
N ASP A 233 -13.86 -9.59 -8.82
CA ASP A 233 -14.34 -10.98 -8.83
C ASP A 233 -14.30 -11.57 -7.42
N ASN A 234 -13.22 -11.31 -6.66
CA ASN A 234 -13.09 -11.79 -5.30
C ASN A 234 -14.14 -11.15 -4.36
N MET A 235 -14.34 -9.84 -4.46
CA MET A 235 -15.35 -9.11 -3.68
C MET A 235 -16.78 -9.56 -4.04
N THR A 236 -17.05 -9.75 -5.32
CA THR A 236 -18.35 -10.17 -5.83
C THR A 236 -18.71 -11.56 -5.32
N ALA A 237 -17.76 -12.49 -5.30
CA ALA A 237 -17.98 -13.84 -4.80
C ALA A 237 -18.48 -13.86 -3.35
N HIS A 238 -17.91 -13.03 -2.47
CA HIS A 238 -18.38 -12.90 -1.08
C HIS A 238 -19.73 -12.19 -0.98
N ALA A 239 -19.95 -11.13 -1.76
CA ALA A 239 -21.22 -10.43 -1.80
C ALA A 239 -22.35 -11.32 -2.34
N ASP A 240 -22.05 -12.20 -3.31
CA ASP A 240 -23.02 -13.16 -3.86
C ASP A 240 -23.35 -14.28 -2.87
N ALA A 241 -22.40 -14.67 -2.03
CA ALA A 241 -22.63 -15.58 -0.92
C ALA A 241 -23.51 -14.97 0.20
N GLY A 242 -23.80 -13.67 0.11
CA GLY A 242 -24.65 -12.95 1.07
C GLY A 242 -23.91 -12.40 2.27
N ASP A 243 -22.59 -12.40 2.24
CA ASP A 243 -21.72 -11.81 3.25
C ASP A 243 -21.57 -10.28 3.06
N TYR A 244 -20.99 -9.63 4.06
CA TYR A 244 -20.70 -8.21 4.01
C TYR A 244 -19.30 -7.97 3.45
N VAL A 245 -19.17 -6.99 2.57
CA VAL A 245 -17.89 -6.66 1.92
C VAL A 245 -17.61 -5.17 2.08
N ILE A 246 -16.44 -4.84 2.60
CA ILE A 246 -15.91 -3.47 2.64
C ILE A 246 -14.52 -3.50 2.02
N CYS A 247 -14.25 -2.57 1.11
CA CYS A 247 -12.93 -2.40 0.52
C CYS A 247 -12.46 -0.96 0.70
N GLY A 248 -11.30 -0.80 1.33
CA GLY A 248 -10.61 0.47 1.44
C GLY A 248 -9.15 0.30 1.04
N GLY A 249 -8.53 1.37 0.56
CA GLY A 249 -7.13 1.32 0.20
C GLY A 249 -6.72 2.38 -0.81
N ASP A 250 -5.50 2.26 -1.28
CA ASP A 250 -4.96 3.07 -2.36
C ASP A 250 -5.18 2.38 -3.70
N TYR A 251 -6.17 2.84 -4.44
CA TYR A 251 -6.51 2.27 -5.73
C TYR A 251 -5.63 2.79 -6.87
N ASN A 252 -4.85 3.85 -6.64
CA ASN A 252 -4.11 4.56 -7.69
C ASN A 252 -5.01 4.91 -8.90
N HIS A 253 -6.28 5.24 -8.61
CA HIS A 253 -7.30 5.65 -9.56
C HIS A 253 -8.09 6.84 -9.03
N VAL A 254 -8.62 7.64 -9.92
CA VAL A 254 -9.49 8.78 -9.57
C VAL A 254 -10.87 8.25 -9.21
N LEU A 255 -11.26 8.36 -7.94
CA LEU A 255 -12.57 7.96 -7.41
C LEU A 255 -13.56 9.14 -7.44
N SER A 256 -13.07 10.36 -7.21
CA SER A 256 -13.84 11.60 -7.22
C SER A 256 -12.97 12.78 -7.61
N GLY A 257 -13.57 13.82 -8.18
CA GLY A 257 -12.86 14.99 -8.70
C GLY A 257 -12.25 14.72 -10.08
N GLU A 258 -11.38 15.60 -10.52
CA GLU A 258 -10.64 15.49 -11.77
C GLU A 258 -9.28 14.84 -11.55
N ALA A 259 -8.75 14.22 -12.59
CA ALA A 259 -7.40 13.70 -12.58
C ALA A 259 -6.40 14.86 -12.51
N HIS A 260 -5.36 14.73 -11.67
CA HIS A 260 -4.31 15.74 -11.62
C HIS A 260 -3.53 15.76 -12.96
N PRO A 261 -3.29 16.94 -13.56
CA PRO A 261 -2.66 17.03 -14.90
C PRO A 261 -1.30 16.35 -15.00
N GLU A 262 -0.52 16.33 -13.92
CA GLU A 262 0.79 15.69 -13.86
C GLU A 262 0.73 14.16 -13.69
N LEU A 263 -0.37 13.63 -13.20
CA LEU A 263 -0.57 12.19 -12.94
C LEU A 263 -1.23 11.51 -14.14
N THR A 264 -0.65 11.66 -15.32
CA THR A 264 -1.22 11.18 -16.60
C THR A 264 -1.42 9.66 -16.68
N TRP A 265 -0.79 8.90 -15.81
CA TRP A 265 -0.92 7.44 -15.68
C TRP A 265 -2.16 7.03 -14.89
N MET A 266 -2.71 7.94 -14.08
CA MET A 266 -3.85 7.66 -13.21
C MET A 266 -5.15 7.73 -14.02
N LYS A 267 -5.97 6.68 -13.94
CA LYS A 267 -7.22 6.53 -14.68
C LYS A 267 -8.44 6.73 -13.76
N PRO A 268 -9.58 7.11 -14.31
CA PRO A 268 -10.84 7.06 -13.56
C PRO A 268 -11.13 5.63 -13.08
N PHE A 269 -11.65 5.51 -11.86
CA PHE A 269 -12.05 4.22 -11.32
C PHE A 269 -13.25 3.66 -12.09
N PRO A 270 -13.20 2.42 -12.63
CA PRO A 270 -14.21 1.90 -13.53
C PRO A 270 -15.46 1.38 -12.78
N THR A 271 -16.23 2.27 -12.20
CA THR A 271 -17.44 1.96 -11.41
C THR A 271 -18.44 1.07 -12.15
N ALA A 272 -18.53 1.21 -13.47
CA ALA A 272 -19.42 0.40 -14.31
C ALA A 272 -19.06 -1.10 -14.36
N LYS A 273 -17.85 -1.46 -13.94
CA LYS A 273 -17.40 -2.87 -13.85
C LYS A 273 -17.72 -3.53 -12.49
N LEU A 274 -18.17 -2.75 -11.50
CA LEU A 274 -18.58 -3.31 -10.22
C LEU A 274 -19.90 -4.10 -10.34
N SER A 275 -20.01 -5.16 -9.56
CA SER A 275 -21.29 -5.84 -9.33
C SER A 275 -22.33 -4.86 -8.78
N HIS A 276 -23.58 -5.01 -9.17
CA HIS A 276 -24.70 -4.21 -8.66
C HIS A 276 -24.88 -4.30 -7.12
N LYS A 277 -24.27 -5.30 -6.48
CA LYS A 277 -24.24 -5.46 -5.02
C LYS A 277 -23.19 -4.59 -4.32
N LEU A 278 -22.28 -4.00 -5.09
CA LEU A 278 -21.18 -3.19 -4.61
C LEU A 278 -21.35 -1.75 -5.12
N ARG A 279 -20.94 -0.79 -4.31
CA ARG A 279 -20.96 0.62 -4.70
C ARG A 279 -19.69 1.32 -4.25
N VAL A 280 -19.26 2.32 -4.99
CA VAL A 280 -18.20 3.24 -4.57
C VAL A 280 -18.79 4.27 -3.61
N VAL A 281 -18.08 4.49 -2.50
CA VAL A 281 -18.32 5.60 -1.58
C VAL A 281 -17.06 6.45 -1.59
N ALA A 282 -17.10 7.59 -2.25
CA ALA A 282 -15.99 8.52 -2.35
C ALA A 282 -16.36 9.86 -1.72
N PRO A 283 -15.38 10.64 -1.22
CA PRO A 283 -15.64 11.99 -0.73
C PRO A 283 -16.20 12.87 -1.86
N THR A 284 -17.20 13.69 -1.54
CA THR A 284 -17.82 14.61 -2.51
C THR A 284 -17.29 16.03 -2.39
N ASN A 285 -16.57 16.32 -1.31
CA ASN A 285 -16.07 17.65 -0.92
C ASN A 285 -14.56 17.83 -1.16
N ALA A 286 -13.89 16.78 -1.65
CA ALA A 286 -12.45 16.81 -1.94
C ALA A 286 -12.13 15.86 -3.10
N PRO A 287 -11.13 16.17 -3.94
CA PRO A 287 -10.61 15.21 -4.91
C PRO A 287 -9.99 14.01 -4.19
N SER A 288 -10.10 12.83 -4.80
CA SER A 288 -9.54 11.59 -4.24
C SER A 288 -8.05 11.38 -4.53
N VAL A 289 -7.45 12.27 -5.32
CA VAL A 289 -6.04 12.20 -5.72
C VAL A 289 -5.40 13.58 -5.65
N ARG A 290 -4.10 13.58 -5.34
CA ARG A 290 -3.24 14.74 -5.45
C ARG A 290 -1.83 14.31 -5.89
N SER A 291 -1.06 15.22 -6.46
CA SER A 291 0.39 15.03 -6.65
C SER A 291 1.14 15.28 -5.33
N ASN A 292 2.20 14.53 -5.09
CA ASN A 292 3.18 14.81 -4.04
C ASN A 292 4.43 15.52 -4.61
N GLY A 293 4.36 16.06 -5.82
CA GLY A 293 5.43 16.85 -6.45
C GLY A 293 5.66 18.20 -5.76
N THR A 294 4.62 18.74 -5.09
CA THR A 294 4.66 19.98 -4.31
C THR A 294 4.26 19.75 -2.85
N ALA A 295 4.67 20.63 -1.96
CA ALA A 295 4.33 20.57 -0.54
C ALA A 295 2.81 20.69 -0.32
N TYR A 296 2.29 20.05 0.73
CA TYR A 296 0.87 20.17 1.09
C TYR A 296 0.56 21.58 1.55
N GLY A 297 -0.46 22.17 0.96
CA GLY A 297 -0.87 23.56 1.26
C GLY A 297 -0.20 24.61 0.37
N ASP A 298 0.72 24.23 -0.49
CA ASP A 298 1.20 25.09 -1.57
C ASP A 298 0.16 25.05 -2.71
N HIS A 299 -0.77 25.99 -2.67
CA HIS A 299 -1.89 26.11 -3.62
C HIS A 299 -1.48 26.83 -4.93
N SER A 300 -0.21 26.87 -5.25
CA SER A 300 0.31 27.54 -6.43
C SER A 300 0.10 26.75 -7.75
N THR A 301 -0.83 25.81 -7.77
CA THR A 301 -1.29 25.12 -9.00
C THR A 301 -2.79 25.09 -9.08
#